data_2794741743a8b6f9e276b8f93506d6ca
#
_entry.id   2794741743a8b6f9e276b8f93506d6ca
#
_cell.length_a   1.000
_cell.length_b   1.000
_cell.length_c   1.000
_cell.angle_alpha   90.00
_cell.angle_beta   90.00
_cell.angle_gamma   90.00
#
_symmetry.space_group_name_H-M   'P 1'
#
loop_
_entity.id
_entity.type
_entity.pdbx_description
1 polymer ?
#
loop_
_entity_poly.entity_id
_entity_poly.type
_entity_poly.pdbx_seq_one_letter_code
_entity_poly.pdbx_strand_id
1 'polypeptide(L)'
;MRRVRRKNRRWRIFRATLRDARLVLRDSWPWLIALVLVWLGFGALIWQWYDVRRVAWSEALYLAFSQMTLNPVPIPRAAWLQILFYLAPALNLLLLARGALNIGLLVFDKRNRREAWQMALASTYRNHVIVCGLGKIGYRVVNQLLANGTDVVVIDVRPDGPFNELMLGCDVPVLIGDARQPELLQQAGIKHAQSVAVVTSDDLTNLDIALTARELRPELHIVMRVFNDSLSGKLASAFNIKTAFSTSALAAPTLAAAALGRGITNALYVAGKLLSTVELTIARDGILDGRLVQTVEDQHDVSVLYRRNRAGEDLRPRGDYRLAAGDALVIIGPLPAINRIQELNQERAAPHTPIRT
;
A
#
# COMPACT_ATOMS: atom_id res chain seq x y z
N MET A 1 -12.66 15.36 4.20
CA MET A 1 -11.49 14.64 3.63
C MET A 1 -11.84 13.48 2.68
N ARG A 2 -12.89 12.66 2.88
CA ARG A 2 -13.27 11.53 1.97
C ARG A 2 -13.63 11.95 0.53
N ARG A 3 -14.18 13.17 0.28
CA ARG A 3 -14.59 13.63 -1.07
C ARG A 3 -13.40 14.02 -1.98
N VAL A 4 -12.33 14.58 -1.44
CA VAL A 4 -11.12 14.97 -2.22
C VAL A 4 -10.35 13.72 -2.67
N ARG A 5 -10.28 12.66 -1.82
CA ARG A 5 -9.69 11.36 -2.18
C ARG A 5 -10.40 10.70 -3.39
N ARG A 6 -11.74 10.80 -3.50
CA ARG A 6 -12.51 10.19 -4.62
C ARG A 6 -12.22 10.85 -5.97
N LYS A 7 -11.99 12.17 -6.03
CA LYS A 7 -11.73 12.90 -7.30
C LYS A 7 -10.33 12.58 -7.86
N ASN A 8 -9.32 12.53 -7.00
CA ASN A 8 -7.96 12.14 -7.39
C ASN A 8 -7.87 10.66 -7.79
N ARG A 9 -8.68 9.78 -7.20
CA ARG A 9 -8.73 8.35 -7.50
C ARG A 9 -9.16 8.07 -8.94
N ARG A 10 -10.25 8.67 -9.44
CA ARG A 10 -10.73 8.47 -10.82
C ARG A 10 -9.69 8.88 -11.85
N TRP A 11 -8.96 9.94 -11.59
CA TRP A 11 -7.92 10.44 -12.48
C TRP A 11 -6.66 9.56 -12.47
N ARG A 12 -6.29 8.99 -11.32
CA ARG A 12 -5.20 8.00 -11.19
C ARG A 12 -5.54 6.71 -11.95
N ILE A 13 -6.75 6.19 -11.77
CA ILE A 13 -7.25 5.00 -12.50
C ILE A 13 -7.23 5.27 -14.02
N PHE A 14 -7.70 6.43 -14.48
CA PHE A 14 -7.70 6.79 -15.89
C PHE A 14 -6.28 6.87 -16.48
N ARG A 15 -5.32 7.47 -15.76
CA ARG A 15 -3.91 7.49 -16.18
C ARG A 15 -3.27 6.10 -16.20
N ALA A 16 -3.61 5.24 -15.26
CA ALA A 16 -3.13 3.87 -15.21
C ALA A 16 -3.68 3.06 -16.39
N THR A 17 -4.99 3.17 -16.72
CA THR A 17 -5.58 2.53 -17.91
C THR A 17 -4.97 3.01 -19.21
N LEU A 18 -4.64 4.30 -19.33
CA LEU A 18 -3.97 4.83 -20.53
C LEU A 18 -2.54 4.27 -20.70
N ARG A 19 -1.80 4.06 -19.59
CA ARG A 19 -0.46 3.47 -19.66
C ARG A 19 -0.51 1.98 -19.96
N ASP A 20 -1.44 1.26 -19.37
CA ASP A 20 -1.68 -0.17 -19.64
C ASP A 20 -2.06 -0.37 -21.11
N ALA A 21 -2.99 0.42 -21.62
CA ALA A 21 -3.38 0.40 -23.04
C ALA A 21 -2.20 0.70 -23.99
N ARG A 22 -1.28 1.62 -23.61
CA ARG A 22 -0.09 1.89 -24.42
C ARG A 22 0.89 0.71 -24.46
N LEU A 23 1.04 -0.02 -23.37
CA LEU A 23 1.90 -1.23 -23.32
C LEU A 23 1.32 -2.33 -24.23
N VAL A 24 0.02 -2.58 -24.13
CA VAL A 24 -0.68 -3.56 -24.98
C VAL A 24 -0.58 -3.18 -26.46
N LEU A 25 -0.79 -1.91 -26.80
CA LEU A 25 -0.67 -1.40 -28.18
C LEU A 25 0.76 -1.55 -28.70
N ARG A 26 1.78 -1.28 -27.88
CA ARG A 26 3.19 -1.38 -28.28
C ARG A 26 3.58 -2.81 -28.68
N ASP A 27 3.11 -3.79 -27.94
CA ASP A 27 3.42 -5.20 -28.20
C ASP A 27 2.60 -5.80 -29.36
N SER A 28 1.43 -5.22 -29.66
CA SER A 28 0.56 -5.63 -30.78
C SER A 28 0.88 -4.89 -32.10
N TRP A 29 1.55 -3.74 -32.05
CA TRP A 29 1.83 -2.88 -33.20
C TRP A 29 2.61 -3.56 -34.36
N PRO A 30 3.65 -4.39 -34.11
CA PRO A 30 4.39 -5.05 -35.20
C PRO A 30 3.49 -5.95 -36.06
N TRP A 31 2.54 -6.64 -35.45
CA TRP A 31 1.61 -7.53 -36.13
C TRP A 31 0.56 -6.78 -36.96
N LEU A 32 0.08 -5.65 -36.46
CA LEU A 32 -0.82 -4.78 -37.21
C LEU A 32 -0.13 -4.17 -38.43
N ILE A 33 1.12 -3.75 -38.28
CA ILE A 33 1.94 -3.27 -39.42
C ILE A 33 2.14 -4.40 -40.43
N ALA A 34 2.51 -5.59 -39.99
CA ALA A 34 2.70 -6.73 -40.89
C ALA A 34 1.43 -7.03 -41.71
N LEU A 35 0.28 -7.02 -41.05
CA LEU A 35 -1.01 -7.24 -41.70
C LEU A 35 -1.32 -6.15 -42.77
N VAL A 36 -1.06 -4.89 -42.44
CA VAL A 36 -1.23 -3.77 -43.39
C VAL A 36 -0.25 -3.86 -44.54
N LEU A 37 1.01 -4.21 -44.30
CA LEU A 37 2.03 -4.38 -45.34
C LEU A 37 1.69 -5.55 -46.29
N VAL A 38 1.21 -6.67 -45.74
CA VAL A 38 0.74 -7.82 -46.56
C VAL A 38 -0.45 -7.39 -47.44
N TRP A 39 -1.40 -6.66 -46.87
CA TRP A 39 -2.56 -6.15 -47.61
C TRP A 39 -2.15 -5.18 -48.75
N LEU A 40 -1.30 -4.18 -48.44
CA LEU A 40 -0.81 -3.22 -49.45
C LEU A 40 0.05 -3.91 -50.51
N GLY A 41 0.94 -4.82 -50.11
CA GLY A 41 1.77 -5.56 -51.08
C GLY A 41 0.95 -6.44 -52.00
N PHE A 42 -0.06 -7.14 -51.48
CA PHE A 42 -0.97 -7.94 -52.28
C PHE A 42 -1.84 -7.09 -53.18
N GLY A 43 -2.32 -5.92 -52.71
CA GLY A 43 -3.01 -4.93 -53.53
C GLY A 43 -2.16 -4.40 -54.70
N ALA A 44 -0.86 -4.15 -54.43
CA ALA A 44 0.07 -3.72 -55.49
C ALA A 44 0.29 -4.79 -56.55
N LEU A 45 0.39 -6.08 -56.16
CA LEU A 45 0.49 -7.18 -57.07
C LEU A 45 -0.76 -7.32 -57.93
N ILE A 46 -1.95 -7.20 -57.35
CA ILE A 46 -3.22 -7.19 -58.11
C ILE A 46 -3.25 -6.01 -59.08
N TRP A 47 -2.94 -4.81 -58.64
CA TRP A 47 -2.93 -3.63 -59.48
C TRP A 47 -2.04 -3.78 -60.71
N GLN A 48 -0.86 -4.36 -60.54
CA GLN A 48 0.14 -4.44 -61.59
C GLN A 48 -0.07 -5.65 -62.54
N TRP A 49 -0.50 -6.80 -62.02
CA TRP A 49 -0.45 -8.08 -62.71
C TRP A 49 -1.78 -8.79 -62.88
N TYR A 50 -2.92 -8.12 -62.45
CA TYR A 50 -4.23 -8.72 -62.62
C TYR A 50 -4.67 -8.69 -64.08
N ASP A 51 -4.73 -9.89 -64.71
CA ASP A 51 -4.91 -10.09 -66.13
C ASP A 51 -6.36 -10.32 -66.57
N VAL A 52 -7.31 -10.39 -65.61
CA VAL A 52 -8.74 -10.55 -65.90
C VAL A 52 -9.31 -9.26 -66.47
N ARG A 53 -8.97 -8.11 -65.92
CA ARG A 53 -9.32 -6.77 -66.37
C ARG A 53 -8.37 -5.71 -65.72
N ARG A 54 -8.26 -4.55 -66.37
CA ARG A 54 -7.55 -3.42 -65.76
C ARG A 54 -8.33 -2.90 -64.55
N VAL A 55 -7.69 -2.79 -63.42
CA VAL A 55 -8.27 -2.30 -62.17
C VAL A 55 -7.58 -1.04 -61.71
N ALA A 56 -8.34 -0.12 -61.12
CA ALA A 56 -7.79 1.06 -60.48
C ALA A 56 -7.10 0.65 -59.17
N TRP A 57 -6.17 1.48 -58.65
CA TRP A 57 -5.46 1.18 -57.39
C TRP A 57 -6.42 0.93 -56.21
N SER A 58 -7.46 1.76 -56.08
CA SER A 58 -8.46 1.59 -55.00
C SER A 58 -9.25 0.30 -55.15
N GLU A 59 -9.56 -0.12 -56.38
CA GLU A 59 -10.23 -1.38 -56.65
C GLU A 59 -9.33 -2.57 -56.38
N ALA A 60 -8.02 -2.48 -56.70
CA ALA A 60 -7.04 -3.52 -56.39
C ALA A 60 -6.89 -3.74 -54.88
N LEU A 61 -6.90 -2.68 -54.06
CA LEU A 61 -6.91 -2.78 -52.62
C LEU A 61 -8.20 -3.42 -52.08
N TYR A 62 -9.35 -3.10 -52.69
CA TYR A 62 -10.61 -3.73 -52.32
C TYR A 62 -10.63 -5.22 -52.68
N LEU A 63 -10.12 -5.61 -53.85
CA LEU A 63 -9.99 -7.01 -54.25
C LEU A 63 -9.03 -7.76 -53.33
N ALA A 64 -7.90 -7.15 -52.95
CA ALA A 64 -6.97 -7.71 -52.01
C ALA A 64 -7.63 -7.95 -50.66
N PHE A 65 -8.38 -6.99 -50.13
CA PHE A 65 -9.13 -7.13 -48.89
C PHE A 65 -10.20 -8.23 -48.99
N SER A 66 -10.98 -8.23 -50.06
CA SER A 66 -12.01 -9.25 -50.32
C SER A 66 -11.40 -10.65 -50.35
N GLN A 67 -10.28 -10.84 -51.05
CA GLN A 67 -9.58 -12.12 -51.13
C GLN A 67 -9.04 -12.55 -49.75
N MET A 68 -8.47 -11.63 -48.98
CA MET A 68 -7.97 -11.92 -47.63
C MET A 68 -9.08 -12.26 -46.62
N THR A 69 -10.33 -11.83 -46.89
CA THR A 69 -11.51 -12.16 -46.07
C THR A 69 -12.32 -13.34 -46.62
N LEU A 70 -11.75 -14.12 -47.54
CA LEU A 70 -12.37 -15.28 -48.15
C LEU A 70 -13.62 -14.96 -48.99
N ASN A 71 -13.80 -13.71 -49.43
CA ASN A 71 -14.85 -13.35 -50.36
C ASN A 71 -14.44 -13.77 -51.80
N PRO A 72 -15.36 -14.30 -52.60
CA PRO A 72 -15.04 -14.75 -53.95
C PRO A 72 -14.59 -13.59 -54.83
N VAL A 73 -13.41 -13.69 -55.40
CA VAL A 73 -12.82 -12.77 -56.35
C VAL A 73 -12.46 -13.54 -57.59
N PRO A 74 -12.68 -12.99 -58.82
CA PRO A 74 -12.30 -13.67 -60.06
C PRO A 74 -10.81 -14.04 -60.05
N ILE A 75 -10.51 -15.31 -60.40
CA ILE A 75 -9.16 -15.84 -60.34
C ILE A 75 -8.35 -15.33 -61.54
N PRO A 76 -7.13 -14.80 -61.39
CA PRO A 76 -6.28 -14.37 -62.48
C PRO A 76 -5.87 -15.55 -63.37
N ARG A 77 -5.50 -15.29 -64.62
CA ARG A 77 -5.07 -16.32 -65.54
C ARG A 77 -3.63 -16.75 -65.36
N ALA A 78 -2.78 -15.86 -64.87
CA ALA A 78 -1.36 -16.14 -64.61
C ALA A 78 -1.18 -17.16 -63.47
N ALA A 79 -0.58 -18.32 -63.72
CA ALA A 79 -0.48 -19.42 -62.80
C ALA A 79 0.23 -19.02 -61.47
N TRP A 80 1.30 -18.24 -61.55
CA TRP A 80 2.02 -17.78 -60.35
C TRP A 80 1.16 -16.87 -59.45
N LEU A 81 0.30 -16.05 -60.05
CA LEU A 81 -0.60 -15.16 -59.34
C LEU A 81 -1.75 -15.97 -58.72
N GLN A 82 -2.21 -17.06 -59.35
CA GLN A 82 -3.17 -17.99 -58.76
C GLN A 82 -2.66 -18.59 -57.47
N ILE A 83 -1.38 -19.03 -57.43
CA ILE A 83 -0.77 -19.56 -56.24
C ILE A 83 -0.81 -18.56 -55.09
N LEU A 84 -0.50 -17.28 -55.36
CA LEU A 84 -0.59 -16.20 -54.38
C LEU A 84 -2.02 -15.95 -53.91
N PHE A 85 -3.01 -16.04 -54.81
CA PHE A 85 -4.44 -15.91 -54.49
C PHE A 85 -4.92 -17.00 -53.52
N TYR A 86 -4.37 -18.22 -53.59
CA TYR A 86 -4.69 -19.30 -52.65
C TYR A 86 -3.90 -19.19 -51.35
N LEU A 87 -2.65 -18.70 -51.39
CA LEU A 87 -1.81 -18.56 -50.20
C LEU A 87 -2.15 -17.32 -49.36
N ALA A 88 -2.59 -16.22 -49.98
CA ALA A 88 -2.87 -14.97 -49.27
C ALA A 88 -3.94 -15.10 -48.17
N PRO A 89 -5.08 -15.78 -48.39
CA PRO A 89 -6.06 -16.02 -47.34
C PRO A 89 -5.50 -16.88 -46.19
N ALA A 90 -4.70 -17.91 -46.51
CA ALA A 90 -4.08 -18.76 -45.49
C ALA A 90 -3.07 -17.97 -44.64
N LEU A 91 -2.24 -17.15 -45.26
CA LEU A 91 -1.31 -16.27 -44.56
C LEU A 91 -2.04 -15.24 -43.68
N ASN A 92 -3.10 -14.64 -44.21
CA ASN A 92 -3.92 -13.70 -43.46
C ASN A 92 -4.59 -14.36 -42.25
N LEU A 93 -5.14 -15.57 -42.45
CA LEU A 93 -5.73 -16.35 -41.33
C LEU A 93 -4.72 -16.66 -40.24
N LEU A 94 -3.48 -17.04 -40.62
CA LEU A 94 -2.37 -17.26 -39.66
C LEU A 94 -2.02 -15.97 -38.91
N LEU A 95 -1.93 -14.84 -39.60
CA LEU A 95 -1.64 -13.54 -38.95
C LEU A 95 -2.77 -13.12 -37.99
N LEU A 96 -4.02 -13.29 -38.40
CA LEU A 96 -5.18 -13.01 -37.55
C LEU A 96 -5.26 -13.95 -36.37
N ALA A 97 -5.03 -15.25 -36.57
CA ALA A 97 -5.02 -16.23 -35.48
C ALA A 97 -3.92 -15.93 -34.47
N ARG A 98 -2.71 -15.57 -34.95
CA ARG A 98 -1.61 -15.16 -34.06
C ARG A 98 -1.90 -13.88 -33.31
N GLY A 99 -2.50 -12.88 -33.97
CA GLY A 99 -2.95 -11.65 -33.34
C GLY A 99 -4.02 -11.90 -32.28
N ALA A 100 -5.02 -12.73 -32.60
CA ALA A 100 -6.07 -13.14 -31.67
C ALA A 100 -5.51 -13.93 -30.47
N LEU A 101 -4.55 -14.84 -30.69
CA LEU A 101 -3.86 -15.57 -29.63
C LEU A 101 -3.09 -14.61 -28.71
N ASN A 102 -2.35 -13.64 -29.25
CA ASN A 102 -1.63 -12.66 -28.45
C ASN A 102 -2.59 -11.82 -27.60
N ILE A 103 -3.69 -11.34 -28.19
CA ILE A 103 -4.73 -10.60 -27.44
C ILE A 103 -5.40 -11.52 -26.43
N GLY A 104 -5.70 -12.77 -26.83
CA GLY A 104 -6.28 -13.78 -25.93
C GLY A 104 -5.38 -14.03 -24.71
N LEU A 105 -4.12 -14.31 -24.92
CA LEU A 105 -3.15 -14.53 -23.82
C LEU A 105 -3.04 -13.30 -22.92
N LEU A 106 -3.02 -12.08 -23.49
CA LEU A 106 -3.04 -10.83 -22.73
C LEU A 106 -4.32 -10.67 -21.90
N VAL A 107 -5.48 -11.10 -22.42
CA VAL A 107 -6.76 -11.02 -21.71
C VAL A 107 -6.88 -12.10 -20.64
N PHE A 108 -6.38 -13.31 -20.91
CA PHE A 108 -6.47 -14.46 -19.99
C PHE A 108 -5.37 -14.49 -18.93
N ASP A 109 -4.22 -13.84 -19.18
CA ASP A 109 -3.15 -13.72 -18.19
C ASP A 109 -3.48 -12.66 -17.13
N LYS A 110 -4.42 -13.03 -16.26
CA LYS A 110 -4.90 -12.15 -15.15
C LYS A 110 -3.78 -11.77 -14.19
N ARG A 111 -2.73 -12.60 -14.05
CA ARG A 111 -1.63 -12.37 -13.12
C ARG A 111 -0.70 -11.26 -13.62
N ASN A 112 -0.18 -11.38 -14.83
CA ASN A 112 0.69 -10.36 -15.45
C ASN A 112 -0.04 -9.02 -15.64
N ARG A 113 -1.34 -9.05 -15.98
CA ARG A 113 -2.15 -7.82 -16.04
C ARG A 113 -2.31 -7.18 -14.67
N ARG A 114 -2.47 -7.96 -13.60
CA ARG A 114 -2.58 -7.42 -12.23
C ARG A 114 -1.27 -6.76 -11.83
N GLU A 115 -0.14 -7.38 -12.07
CA GLU A 115 1.19 -6.82 -11.76
C GLU A 115 1.47 -5.54 -12.57
N ALA A 116 1.29 -5.55 -13.89
CA ALA A 116 1.42 -4.37 -14.74
C ALA A 116 0.49 -3.22 -14.29
N TRP A 117 -0.74 -3.53 -13.91
CA TRP A 117 -1.68 -2.58 -13.36
C TRP A 117 -1.20 -1.97 -12.03
N GLN A 118 -0.69 -2.80 -11.11
CA GLN A 118 -0.15 -2.33 -9.83
C GLN A 118 1.05 -1.41 -10.03
N MET A 119 1.97 -1.75 -10.93
CA MET A 119 3.10 -0.90 -11.30
C MET A 119 2.64 0.42 -11.94
N ALA A 120 1.68 0.38 -12.87
CA ALA A 120 1.11 1.57 -13.48
C ALA A 120 0.44 2.47 -12.44
N LEU A 121 -0.29 1.88 -11.50
CA LEU A 121 -0.95 2.60 -10.40
C LEU A 121 0.10 3.22 -9.45
N ALA A 122 1.09 2.46 -9.00
CA ALA A 122 2.18 2.94 -8.13
C ALA A 122 2.91 4.13 -8.74
N SER A 123 3.17 4.11 -10.04
CA SER A 123 3.85 5.20 -10.77
C SER A 123 3.09 6.54 -10.75
N THR A 124 1.79 6.54 -10.43
CA THR A 124 0.98 7.76 -10.32
C THR A 124 1.04 8.41 -8.94
N TYR A 125 1.58 7.70 -7.96
CA TYR A 125 1.64 8.16 -6.57
C TYR A 125 2.75 9.21 -6.38
N ARG A 126 2.47 10.20 -5.54
CA ARG A 126 3.41 11.27 -5.15
C ARG A 126 3.25 11.54 -3.67
N ASN A 127 4.34 11.86 -2.99
CA ASN A 127 4.35 12.13 -1.54
C ASN A 127 3.75 10.97 -0.73
N HIS A 128 4.00 9.74 -1.17
CA HIS A 128 3.53 8.51 -0.57
C HIS A 128 4.64 7.85 0.24
N VAL A 129 4.28 6.88 1.06
CA VAL A 129 5.22 6.03 1.79
C VAL A 129 5.34 4.69 1.07
N ILE A 130 6.57 4.25 0.81
CA ILE A 130 6.84 2.89 0.32
C ILE A 130 7.03 1.99 1.55
N VAL A 131 6.30 0.87 1.61
CA VAL A 131 6.44 -0.12 2.67
C VAL A 131 7.00 -1.40 2.08
N CYS A 132 8.22 -1.77 2.48
CA CYS A 132 8.88 -3.00 2.07
C CYS A 132 8.67 -4.09 3.12
N GLY A 133 7.92 -5.14 2.71
CA GLY A 133 7.49 -6.26 3.55
C GLY A 133 6.04 -6.12 4.02
N LEU A 134 5.16 -7.03 3.56
CA LEU A 134 3.75 -7.10 3.93
C LEU A 134 3.44 -8.29 4.85
N GLY A 135 4.27 -8.45 5.88
CA GLY A 135 4.00 -9.35 7.00
C GLY A 135 3.03 -8.73 8.01
N LYS A 136 2.91 -9.34 9.20
CA LYS A 136 2.04 -8.84 10.28
C LYS A 136 2.34 -7.39 10.68
N ILE A 137 3.62 -7.01 10.70
CA ILE A 137 4.04 -5.64 11.05
C ILE A 137 3.74 -4.70 9.88
N GLY A 138 4.17 -5.04 8.65
CA GLY A 138 3.92 -4.21 7.47
C GLY A 138 2.44 -3.93 7.26
N TYR A 139 1.59 -4.94 7.41
CA TYR A 139 0.13 -4.77 7.35
C TYR A 139 -0.39 -3.74 8.36
N ARG A 140 0.09 -3.79 9.61
CA ARG A 140 -0.31 -2.81 10.65
C ARG A 140 0.20 -1.41 10.33
N VAL A 141 1.45 -1.29 9.85
CA VAL A 141 2.04 -0.01 9.43
C VAL A 141 1.23 0.61 8.29
N VAL A 142 0.90 -0.18 7.25
CA VAL A 142 0.07 0.29 6.13
C VAL A 142 -1.29 0.78 6.61
N ASN A 143 -1.99 0.01 7.46
CA ASN A 143 -3.30 0.42 7.97
C ASN A 143 -3.22 1.72 8.78
N GLN A 144 -2.18 1.91 9.59
CA GLN A 144 -1.99 3.13 10.36
C GLN A 144 -1.71 4.35 9.46
N LEU A 145 -0.89 4.17 8.41
CA LEU A 145 -0.63 5.21 7.41
C LEU A 145 -1.92 5.59 6.66
N LEU A 146 -2.71 4.61 6.27
CA LEU A 146 -4.00 4.83 5.61
C LEU A 146 -5.00 5.55 6.52
N ALA A 147 -5.07 5.19 7.80
CA ALA A 147 -5.91 5.86 8.80
C ALA A 147 -5.54 7.34 8.95
N ASN A 148 -4.25 7.66 8.88
CA ASN A 148 -3.73 9.03 8.90
C ASN A 148 -3.84 9.76 7.55
N GLY A 149 -4.44 9.14 6.55
CA GLY A 149 -4.65 9.79 5.25
C GLY A 149 -3.46 9.74 4.30
N THR A 150 -2.39 8.99 4.62
CA THR A 150 -1.20 8.87 3.80
C THR A 150 -1.39 7.85 2.69
N ASP A 151 -0.97 8.19 1.48
CA ASP A 151 -0.92 7.26 0.35
C ASP A 151 0.25 6.27 0.55
N VAL A 152 0.03 4.99 0.22
CA VAL A 152 1.03 3.93 0.42
C VAL A 152 1.21 3.10 -0.84
N VAL A 153 2.46 2.72 -1.12
CA VAL A 153 2.83 1.67 -2.09
C VAL A 153 3.55 0.57 -1.33
N VAL A 154 3.17 -0.68 -1.57
CA VAL A 154 3.75 -1.83 -0.89
C VAL A 154 4.64 -2.62 -1.83
N ILE A 155 5.75 -3.16 -1.32
CA ILE A 155 6.58 -4.16 -2.00
C ILE A 155 6.65 -5.39 -1.09
N ASP A 156 6.30 -6.57 -1.62
CA ASP A 156 6.49 -7.85 -0.91
C ASP A 156 6.99 -8.92 -1.89
N VAL A 157 7.88 -9.78 -1.42
CA VAL A 157 8.45 -10.86 -2.24
C VAL A 157 7.43 -11.97 -2.52
N ARG A 158 6.39 -12.11 -1.69
CA ARG A 158 5.43 -13.21 -1.76
C ARG A 158 4.22 -12.83 -2.60
N PRO A 159 3.99 -13.49 -3.75
CA PRO A 159 2.81 -13.23 -4.57
C PRO A 159 1.49 -13.60 -3.87
N ASP A 160 1.52 -14.65 -3.04
CA ASP A 160 0.36 -15.19 -2.33
C ASP A 160 0.42 -14.83 -0.83
N GLY A 161 0.93 -13.64 -0.51
CA GLY A 161 1.02 -13.14 0.86
C GLY A 161 -0.39 -12.97 1.48
N PRO A 162 -0.55 -13.30 2.79
CA PRO A 162 -1.86 -13.36 3.43
C PRO A 162 -2.59 -12.00 3.49
N PHE A 163 -1.87 -10.89 3.28
CA PHE A 163 -2.41 -9.55 3.33
C PHE A 163 -2.53 -8.87 1.96
N ASN A 164 -2.04 -9.52 0.87
CA ASN A 164 -2.02 -8.92 -0.47
C ASN A 164 -3.42 -8.57 -0.96
N GLU A 165 -4.37 -9.51 -0.89
CA GLU A 165 -5.75 -9.29 -1.33
C GLU A 165 -6.46 -8.21 -0.48
N LEU A 166 -6.17 -8.15 0.83
CA LEU A 166 -6.73 -7.11 1.70
C LEU A 166 -6.24 -5.72 1.29
N MET A 167 -4.96 -5.58 0.96
CA MET A 167 -4.39 -4.29 0.51
C MET A 167 -4.93 -3.88 -0.85
N LEU A 168 -5.03 -4.83 -1.78
CA LEU A 168 -5.65 -4.60 -3.08
C LEU A 168 -7.11 -4.14 -2.95
N GLY A 169 -7.87 -4.74 -2.02
CA GLY A 169 -9.23 -4.31 -1.67
C GLY A 169 -9.32 -2.89 -1.11
N CYS A 170 -8.23 -2.39 -0.53
CA CYS A 170 -8.10 -1.01 -0.06
C CYS A 170 -7.54 -0.03 -1.12
N ASP A 171 -7.38 -0.47 -2.38
CA ASP A 171 -6.75 0.29 -3.48
C ASP A 171 -5.26 0.65 -3.21
N VAL A 172 -4.57 -0.15 -2.43
CA VAL A 172 -3.14 0.00 -2.17
C VAL A 172 -2.36 -0.80 -3.20
N PRO A 173 -1.49 -0.18 -4.01
CA PRO A 173 -0.64 -0.93 -4.93
C PRO A 173 0.30 -1.86 -4.18
N VAL A 174 0.32 -3.15 -4.58
CA VAL A 174 1.24 -4.15 -4.06
C VAL A 174 2.10 -4.64 -5.22
N LEU A 175 3.37 -4.27 -5.20
CA LEU A 175 4.38 -4.73 -6.16
C LEU A 175 5.01 -6.02 -5.64
N ILE A 176 4.98 -7.05 -6.47
CA ILE A 176 5.54 -8.37 -6.09
C ILE A 176 6.98 -8.45 -6.58
N GLY A 177 7.90 -8.71 -5.66
CA GLY A 177 9.32 -8.89 -5.97
C GLY A 177 10.24 -8.52 -4.80
N ASP A 178 11.53 -8.60 -5.06
CA ASP A 178 12.58 -8.34 -4.08
C ASP A 178 12.89 -6.84 -4.02
N ALA A 179 12.59 -6.21 -2.89
CA ALA A 179 12.82 -4.78 -2.68
C ALA A 179 14.32 -4.38 -2.63
N ARG A 180 15.25 -5.34 -2.58
CA ARG A 180 16.69 -5.09 -2.73
C ARG A 180 17.06 -4.68 -4.14
N GLN A 181 16.22 -5.01 -5.14
CA GLN A 181 16.44 -4.65 -6.53
C GLN A 181 16.09 -3.17 -6.76
N PRO A 182 17.02 -2.34 -7.28
CA PRO A 182 16.80 -0.92 -7.51
C PRO A 182 15.61 -0.63 -8.43
N GLU A 183 15.37 -1.49 -9.43
CA GLU A 183 14.31 -1.36 -10.42
C GLU A 183 12.93 -1.37 -9.76
N LEU A 184 12.74 -2.23 -8.75
CA LEU A 184 11.46 -2.36 -8.06
C LEU A 184 11.16 -1.14 -7.18
N LEU A 185 12.15 -0.60 -6.50
CA LEU A 185 12.04 0.66 -5.76
C LEU A 185 11.74 1.85 -6.71
N GLN A 186 12.35 1.86 -7.91
CA GLN A 186 12.05 2.86 -8.93
C GLN A 186 10.61 2.72 -9.44
N GLN A 187 10.13 1.51 -9.68
CA GLN A 187 8.74 1.23 -10.06
C GLN A 187 7.76 1.63 -8.96
N ALA A 188 8.13 1.45 -7.68
CA ALA A 188 7.37 1.95 -6.53
C ALA A 188 7.38 3.48 -6.41
N GLY A 189 8.13 4.18 -7.25
CA GLY A 189 8.15 5.65 -7.30
C GLY A 189 9.02 6.30 -6.23
N ILE A 190 10.15 5.70 -5.85
CA ILE A 190 11.07 6.18 -4.80
C ILE A 190 11.49 7.65 -4.99
N LYS A 191 11.65 8.10 -6.26
CA LYS A 191 11.98 9.49 -6.58
C LYS A 191 10.96 10.51 -6.08
N HIS A 192 9.71 10.08 -5.89
CA HIS A 192 8.59 10.92 -5.50
C HIS A 192 7.98 10.51 -4.16
N ALA A 193 8.55 9.50 -3.50
CA ALA A 193 8.10 9.03 -2.19
C ALA A 193 8.45 10.05 -1.09
N GLN A 194 7.65 10.14 -0.05
CA GLN A 194 7.96 10.89 1.16
C GLN A 194 9.01 10.15 1.99
N SER A 195 8.85 8.84 2.13
CA SER A 195 9.73 7.98 2.92
C SER A 195 9.63 6.52 2.48
N VAL A 196 10.56 5.70 2.96
CA VAL A 196 10.52 4.24 2.84
C VAL A 196 10.52 3.64 4.25
N ALA A 197 9.56 2.73 4.51
CA ALA A 197 9.49 1.93 5.72
C ALA A 197 9.86 0.48 5.40
N VAL A 198 11.02 0.04 5.89
CA VAL A 198 11.55 -1.30 5.64
C VAL A 198 11.26 -2.16 6.87
N VAL A 199 10.33 -3.12 6.73
CA VAL A 199 9.74 -3.85 7.86
C VAL A 199 9.63 -5.36 7.61
N THR A 200 10.57 -5.93 6.85
CA THR A 200 10.65 -7.39 6.65
C THR A 200 11.05 -8.09 7.95
N SER A 201 11.10 -9.41 7.95
CA SER A 201 11.46 -10.21 9.13
C SER A 201 12.97 -10.36 9.34
N ASP A 202 13.80 -9.96 8.38
CA ASP A 202 15.24 -10.16 8.41
C ASP A 202 16.01 -8.84 8.39
N ASP A 203 16.90 -8.65 9.38
CA ASP A 203 17.64 -7.40 9.59
C ASP A 203 18.63 -7.11 8.46
N LEU A 204 19.28 -8.14 7.90
CA LEU A 204 20.22 -7.97 6.79
C LEU A 204 19.50 -7.57 5.51
N THR A 205 18.36 -8.19 5.22
CA THR A 205 17.48 -7.80 4.11
C THR A 205 16.99 -6.35 4.29
N ASN A 206 16.61 -5.97 5.51
CA ASN A 206 16.18 -4.61 5.80
C ASN A 206 17.31 -3.60 5.59
N LEU A 207 18.52 -3.93 6.00
CA LEU A 207 19.69 -3.08 5.78
C LEU A 207 20.00 -2.91 4.28
N ASP A 208 20.00 -4.01 3.52
CA ASP A 208 20.27 -4.01 2.09
C ASP A 208 19.26 -3.14 1.32
N ILE A 209 17.96 -3.32 1.59
CA ILE A 209 16.90 -2.47 1.03
C ILE A 209 17.12 -0.99 1.41
N ALA A 210 17.47 -0.70 2.65
CA ALA A 210 17.69 0.67 3.12
C ALA A 210 18.89 1.32 2.43
N LEU A 211 19.98 0.59 2.22
CA LEU A 211 21.15 1.06 1.48
C LEU A 211 20.83 1.31 0.01
N THR A 212 20.17 0.38 -0.66
CA THR A 212 19.69 0.56 -2.03
C THR A 212 18.78 1.78 -2.17
N ALA A 213 17.87 1.98 -1.21
CA ALA A 213 17.00 3.16 -1.19
C ALA A 213 17.80 4.46 -1.01
N ARG A 214 18.85 4.44 -0.18
CA ARG A 214 19.77 5.57 0.05
C ARG A 214 20.57 5.91 -1.20
N GLU A 215 21.07 4.91 -1.94
CA GLU A 215 21.78 5.10 -3.21
C GLU A 215 20.88 5.74 -4.27
N LEU A 216 19.62 5.28 -4.38
CA LEU A 216 18.66 5.84 -5.33
C LEU A 216 18.22 7.26 -4.99
N ARG A 217 18.18 7.60 -3.70
CA ARG A 217 17.79 8.92 -3.21
C ARG A 217 18.45 9.24 -1.86
N PRO A 218 19.57 9.94 -1.86
CA PRO A 218 20.38 10.23 -0.66
C PRO A 218 19.63 10.93 0.47
N GLU A 219 18.69 11.81 0.15
CA GLU A 219 17.93 12.60 1.14
C GLU A 219 16.62 11.91 1.61
N LEU A 220 16.38 10.68 1.18
CA LEU A 220 15.13 10.00 1.52
C LEU A 220 15.08 9.69 3.02
N HIS A 221 13.94 9.98 3.64
CA HIS A 221 13.68 9.52 4.99
C HIS A 221 13.43 8.01 5.01
N ILE A 222 14.30 7.26 5.70
CA ILE A 222 14.24 5.81 5.79
C ILE A 222 13.91 5.43 7.23
N VAL A 223 12.86 4.64 7.39
CA VAL A 223 12.46 4.00 8.65
C VAL A 223 12.73 2.52 8.51
N MET A 224 13.50 1.95 9.43
CA MET A 224 13.88 0.55 9.36
C MET A 224 13.50 -0.18 10.63
N ARG A 225 12.91 -1.36 10.46
CA ARG A 225 12.77 -2.32 11.56
C ARG A 225 14.08 -3.06 11.77
N VAL A 226 14.48 -3.20 13.03
CA VAL A 226 15.55 -4.10 13.45
C VAL A 226 15.04 -5.05 14.53
N PHE A 227 15.56 -6.25 14.56
CA PHE A 227 15.31 -7.18 15.66
C PHE A 227 16.30 -6.94 16.80
N ASN A 228 17.57 -6.74 16.43
CA ASN A 228 18.64 -6.51 17.40
C ASN A 228 18.80 -5.00 17.69
N ASP A 229 18.46 -4.60 18.90
CA ASP A 229 18.52 -3.21 19.36
C ASP A 229 19.93 -2.60 19.29
N SER A 230 20.99 -3.42 19.51
CA SER A 230 22.38 -2.95 19.40
C SER A 230 22.77 -2.50 17.99
N LEU A 231 22.06 -2.94 16.96
CA LEU A 231 22.27 -2.50 15.56
C LEU A 231 21.73 -1.10 15.31
N SER A 232 20.68 -0.66 16.01
CA SER A 232 20.02 0.62 15.73
C SER A 232 20.99 1.81 15.89
N GLY A 233 21.79 1.84 16.94
CA GLY A 233 22.81 2.87 17.15
C GLY A 233 23.94 2.85 16.12
N LYS A 234 24.40 1.66 15.72
CA LYS A 234 25.44 1.50 14.69
C LYS A 234 24.95 1.93 13.30
N LEU A 235 23.69 1.64 12.97
CA LEU A 235 23.08 2.03 11.71
C LEU A 235 22.93 3.56 11.58
N ALA A 236 22.58 4.22 12.68
CA ALA A 236 22.48 5.67 12.70
C ALA A 236 23.84 6.34 12.44
N SER A 237 24.91 5.83 13.04
CA SER A 237 26.27 6.40 12.91
C SER A 237 26.93 6.06 11.57
N ALA A 238 26.83 4.81 11.10
CA ALA A 238 27.55 4.34 9.92
C ALA A 238 26.82 4.66 8.59
N PHE A 239 25.49 4.64 8.59
CA PHE A 239 24.70 4.71 7.35
C PHE A 239 23.71 5.87 7.31
N ASN A 240 23.73 6.77 8.28
CA ASN A 240 22.80 7.89 8.42
C ASN A 240 21.31 7.43 8.41
N ILE A 241 21.02 6.23 8.92
CA ILE A 241 19.68 5.70 9.12
C ILE A 241 19.25 6.01 10.55
N LYS A 242 18.79 7.24 10.79
CA LYS A 242 18.46 7.74 12.14
C LYS A 242 17.20 7.13 12.75
N THR A 243 16.39 6.44 11.97
CA THR A 243 15.08 5.94 12.38
C THR A 243 15.04 4.42 12.24
N ALA A 244 15.78 3.73 13.09
CA ALA A 244 15.75 2.27 13.24
C ALA A 244 15.07 1.91 14.56
N PHE A 245 14.06 1.04 14.52
CA PHE A 245 13.27 0.63 15.68
C PHE A 245 13.34 -0.88 15.89
N SER A 246 13.70 -1.27 17.12
CA SER A 246 13.52 -2.64 17.56
C SER A 246 12.08 -2.87 18.02
N THR A 247 11.37 -3.77 17.34
CA THR A 247 9.99 -4.11 17.71
C THR A 247 9.90 -4.80 19.06
N SER A 248 10.91 -5.56 19.47
CA SER A 248 11.02 -6.16 20.80
C SER A 248 11.24 -5.11 21.87
N ALA A 249 12.15 -4.15 21.66
CA ALA A 249 12.39 -3.06 22.58
C ALA A 249 11.17 -2.17 22.78
N LEU A 250 10.37 -1.96 21.74
CA LEU A 250 9.11 -1.20 21.83
C LEU A 250 8.00 -1.96 22.57
N ALA A 251 7.92 -3.29 22.43
CA ALA A 251 6.87 -4.09 23.04
C ALA A 251 7.19 -4.55 24.48
N ALA A 252 8.46 -4.80 24.78
CA ALA A 252 8.88 -5.36 26.07
C ALA A 252 8.42 -4.54 27.30
N PRO A 253 8.49 -3.20 27.30
CA PRO A 253 8.01 -2.41 28.43
C PRO A 253 6.54 -2.65 28.75
N THR A 254 5.71 -2.68 27.70
CA THR A 254 4.26 -2.91 27.84
C THR A 254 3.97 -4.32 28.37
N LEU A 255 4.65 -5.34 27.83
CA LEU A 255 4.48 -6.73 28.30
C LEU A 255 4.92 -6.89 29.75
N ALA A 256 6.07 -6.31 30.12
CA ALA A 256 6.57 -6.35 31.50
C ALA A 256 5.64 -5.62 32.46
N ALA A 257 5.20 -4.41 32.13
CA ALA A 257 4.28 -3.66 32.96
C ALA A 257 2.93 -4.36 33.11
N ALA A 258 2.40 -4.95 32.05
CA ALA A 258 1.16 -5.73 32.10
C ALA A 258 1.28 -7.01 32.94
N ALA A 259 2.47 -7.61 33.03
CA ALA A 259 2.73 -8.75 33.94
C ALA A 259 2.77 -8.35 35.42
N LEU A 260 3.14 -7.10 35.71
CA LEU A 260 3.28 -6.58 37.07
C LEU A 260 2.02 -5.87 37.59
N GLY A 261 1.20 -5.32 36.71
CA GLY A 261 0.01 -4.54 37.07
C GLY A 261 -1.24 -4.95 36.26
N ARG A 262 -2.41 -4.84 36.91
CA ARG A 262 -3.69 -5.14 36.24
C ARG A 262 -4.17 -3.97 35.39
N GLY A 263 -4.79 -4.26 34.23
CA GLY A 263 -5.43 -3.23 33.39
C GLY A 263 -4.46 -2.31 32.67
N ILE A 264 -3.16 -2.59 32.65
CA ILE A 264 -2.19 -1.80 31.90
C ILE A 264 -2.38 -2.03 30.42
N THR A 265 -2.61 -0.95 29.68
CA THR A 265 -2.87 -0.97 28.25
C THR A 265 -1.63 -0.69 27.41
N ASN A 266 -0.69 0.11 27.97
CA ASN A 266 0.56 0.44 27.29
C ASN A 266 1.63 0.86 28.31
N ALA A 267 2.92 0.75 27.94
CA ALA A 267 4.02 1.32 28.70
C ALA A 267 5.13 1.78 27.74
N LEU A 268 5.78 2.90 28.08
CA LEU A 268 6.82 3.49 27.25
C LEU A 268 7.86 4.21 28.13
N TYR A 269 9.08 4.33 27.60
CA TYR A 269 10.11 5.12 28.26
C TYR A 269 10.03 6.58 27.81
N VAL A 270 9.98 7.49 28.79
CA VAL A 270 10.07 8.95 28.58
C VAL A 270 11.22 9.45 29.43
N ALA A 271 12.25 10.03 28.81
CA ALA A 271 13.46 10.51 29.48
C ALA A 271 14.09 9.47 30.44
N GLY A 272 14.11 8.20 30.01
CA GLY A 272 14.66 7.09 30.79
C GLY A 272 13.76 6.55 31.92
N LYS A 273 12.57 7.13 32.15
CA LYS A 273 11.58 6.65 33.11
C LYS A 273 10.51 5.81 32.42
N LEU A 274 10.19 4.64 32.98
CA LEU A 274 9.10 3.80 32.47
C LEU A 274 7.76 4.36 32.96
N LEU A 275 6.94 4.83 32.02
CA LEU A 275 5.57 5.26 32.27
C LEU A 275 4.61 4.20 31.73
N SER A 276 3.56 3.93 32.48
CA SER A 276 2.50 2.99 32.12
C SER A 276 1.17 3.71 31.98
N THR A 277 0.32 3.26 31.07
CA THR A 277 -1.07 3.72 30.94
C THR A 277 -2.01 2.64 31.43
N VAL A 278 -3.06 3.08 32.13
CA VAL A 278 -4.15 2.22 32.59
C VAL A 278 -5.47 2.82 32.18
N GLU A 279 -6.42 1.98 31.81
CA GLU A 279 -7.83 2.33 31.68
C GLU A 279 -8.55 1.86 32.95
N LEU A 280 -9.22 2.80 33.65
CA LEU A 280 -10.01 2.48 34.85
C LEU A 280 -11.33 3.23 34.80
N THR A 281 -12.34 2.64 35.43
CA THR A 281 -13.64 3.29 35.66
C THR A 281 -13.73 3.70 37.12
N ILE A 282 -14.12 4.96 37.36
CA ILE A 282 -14.28 5.47 38.75
C ILE A 282 -15.37 4.66 39.47
N ALA A 283 -14.97 4.05 40.57
CA ALA A 283 -15.88 3.27 41.40
C ALA A 283 -16.79 4.18 42.20
N ARG A 284 -18.03 3.75 42.39
CA ARG A 284 -19.00 4.45 43.26
C ARG A 284 -18.52 4.40 44.70
N ASP A 285 -18.57 5.52 45.39
CA ASP A 285 -18.12 5.69 46.79
C ASP A 285 -16.63 5.38 46.97
N GLY A 286 -15.84 5.34 45.89
CA GLY A 286 -14.39 5.24 45.95
C GLY A 286 -13.75 6.57 46.35
N ILE A 287 -12.47 6.51 46.81
CA ILE A 287 -11.75 7.72 47.25
C ILE A 287 -11.60 8.75 46.11
N LEU A 288 -11.59 8.31 44.86
CA LEU A 288 -11.45 9.15 43.69
C LEU A 288 -12.76 9.82 43.26
N ASP A 289 -13.92 9.29 43.69
CA ASP A 289 -15.23 9.85 43.38
C ASP A 289 -15.40 11.25 44.00
N GLY A 290 -15.75 12.26 43.23
CA GLY A 290 -15.87 13.65 43.62
C GLY A 290 -14.54 14.40 43.71
N ARG A 291 -13.40 13.81 43.48
CA ARG A 291 -12.10 14.49 43.45
C ARG A 291 -11.91 15.32 42.18
N LEU A 292 -11.17 16.40 42.27
CA LEU A 292 -10.72 17.16 41.10
C LEU A 292 -9.62 16.43 40.36
N VAL A 293 -9.63 16.49 39.05
CA VAL A 293 -8.56 15.90 38.19
C VAL A 293 -7.19 16.41 38.64
N GLN A 294 -7.03 17.74 38.82
CA GLN A 294 -5.76 18.32 39.25
C GLN A 294 -5.29 17.76 40.60
N THR A 295 -6.22 17.59 41.57
CA THR A 295 -5.88 17.03 42.87
C THR A 295 -5.33 15.60 42.77
N VAL A 296 -5.92 14.80 41.86
CA VAL A 296 -5.47 13.42 41.63
C VAL A 296 -4.10 13.41 40.96
N GLU A 297 -3.88 14.28 39.99
CA GLU A 297 -2.60 14.39 39.27
C GLU A 297 -1.47 14.84 40.21
N ASP A 298 -1.69 15.91 40.97
CA ASP A 298 -0.67 16.49 41.88
C ASP A 298 -0.32 15.58 43.04
N GLN A 299 -1.30 14.83 43.61
CA GLN A 299 -1.10 14.00 44.78
C GLN A 299 -0.51 12.63 44.46
N HIS A 300 -0.67 12.14 43.25
CA HIS A 300 -0.35 10.76 42.91
C HIS A 300 0.70 10.59 41.78
N ASP A 301 1.34 11.66 41.33
CA ASP A 301 2.36 11.64 40.26
C ASP A 301 1.84 10.92 38.99
N VAL A 302 0.64 11.28 38.58
CA VAL A 302 -0.03 10.75 37.35
C VAL A 302 -0.59 11.88 36.52
N SER A 303 -0.94 11.60 35.26
CA SER A 303 -1.69 12.52 34.42
C SER A 303 -2.89 11.82 33.79
N VAL A 304 -4.04 12.50 33.79
CA VAL A 304 -5.27 12.02 33.18
C VAL A 304 -5.28 12.42 31.70
N LEU A 305 -5.07 11.46 30.82
CA LEU A 305 -4.98 11.69 29.38
C LEU A 305 -6.35 11.78 28.70
N TYR A 306 -7.33 11.04 29.22
CA TYR A 306 -8.63 10.91 28.59
C TYR A 306 -9.71 10.60 29.60
N ARG A 307 -10.89 11.12 29.38
CA ARG A 307 -12.11 10.83 30.14
C ARG A 307 -13.28 10.59 29.19
N ARG A 308 -14.10 9.60 29.51
CA ARG A 308 -15.37 9.33 28.83
C ARG A 308 -16.48 9.03 29.83
N ASN A 309 -17.62 9.64 29.63
CA ASN A 309 -18.87 9.32 30.35
C ASN A 309 -20.09 9.42 29.42
N ARG A 310 -21.30 9.36 29.98
CA ARG A 310 -22.55 9.46 29.19
C ARG A 310 -22.76 10.83 28.53
N ALA A 311 -22.16 11.89 29.06
CA ALA A 311 -22.31 13.25 28.54
C ALA A 311 -21.32 13.57 27.40
N GLY A 312 -20.24 12.79 27.26
CA GLY A 312 -19.25 12.99 26.22
C GLY A 312 -17.87 12.43 26.56
N GLU A 313 -16.90 12.77 25.71
CA GLU A 313 -15.51 12.40 25.87
C GLU A 313 -14.60 13.61 25.77
N ASP A 314 -13.55 13.66 26.62
CA ASP A 314 -12.56 14.72 26.64
C ASP A 314 -11.16 14.14 26.57
N LEU A 315 -10.37 14.61 25.62
CA LEU A 315 -8.94 14.41 25.61
C LEU A 315 -8.31 15.52 26.46
N ARG A 316 -7.57 15.14 27.53
CA ARG A 316 -7.00 16.05 28.53
C ARG A 316 -8.11 16.86 29.25
N PRO A 317 -8.91 16.19 30.12
CA PRO A 317 -9.93 16.90 30.90
C PRO A 317 -9.30 18.03 31.74
N ARG A 318 -10.09 19.09 31.98
CA ARG A 318 -9.61 20.22 32.76
C ARG A 318 -9.32 19.82 34.22
N GLY A 319 -8.32 20.45 34.81
CA GLY A 319 -7.94 20.18 36.21
C GLY A 319 -9.04 20.42 37.22
N ASP A 320 -9.97 21.34 36.94
CA ASP A 320 -11.14 21.66 37.76
C ASP A 320 -12.32 20.69 37.57
N TYR A 321 -12.21 19.74 36.67
CA TYR A 321 -13.24 18.72 36.49
C TYR A 321 -13.32 17.79 37.70
N ARG A 322 -14.54 17.59 38.22
CA ARG A 322 -14.80 16.60 39.29
C ARG A 322 -15.07 15.24 38.69
N LEU A 323 -14.24 14.28 39.05
CA LEU A 323 -14.45 12.87 38.69
C LEU A 323 -15.75 12.37 39.31
N ALA A 324 -16.49 11.60 38.56
CA ALA A 324 -17.75 11.03 39.01
C ALA A 324 -17.77 9.49 38.83
N ALA A 325 -18.49 8.80 39.70
CA ALA A 325 -18.71 7.37 39.55
C ALA A 325 -19.22 7.00 38.16
N GLY A 326 -18.52 6.07 37.49
CA GLY A 326 -18.81 5.64 36.11
C GLY A 326 -18.05 6.41 35.02
N ASP A 327 -17.25 7.43 35.36
CA ASP A 327 -16.29 8.02 34.43
C ASP A 327 -15.22 6.98 34.08
N ALA A 328 -15.02 6.73 32.78
CA ALA A 328 -13.91 5.94 32.29
C ALA A 328 -12.72 6.85 32.01
N LEU A 329 -11.56 6.55 32.61
CA LEU A 329 -10.35 7.37 32.52
C LEU A 329 -9.23 6.55 31.88
N VAL A 330 -8.36 7.22 31.11
CA VAL A 330 -7.02 6.74 30.77
C VAL A 330 -6.01 7.60 31.50
N ILE A 331 -5.22 6.98 32.34
CA ILE A 331 -4.22 7.64 33.22
C ILE A 331 -2.83 7.14 32.81
N ILE A 332 -1.83 8.04 32.84
CA ILE A 332 -0.41 7.71 32.63
C ILE A 332 0.41 8.11 33.86
N GLY A 333 1.35 7.26 34.26
CA GLY A 333 2.30 7.53 35.34
C GLY A 333 3.28 6.40 35.55
N PRO A 334 4.21 6.53 36.52
CA PRO A 334 5.07 5.43 36.97
C PRO A 334 4.22 4.26 37.46
N LEU A 335 4.69 3.02 37.26
CA LEU A 335 3.93 1.81 37.63
C LEU A 335 3.48 1.80 39.11
N PRO A 336 4.30 2.20 40.11
CA PRO A 336 3.86 2.29 41.50
C PRO A 336 2.69 3.27 41.73
N ALA A 337 2.72 4.43 41.04
CA ALA A 337 1.65 5.41 41.08
C ALA A 337 0.35 4.87 40.47
N ILE A 338 0.45 4.18 39.36
CA ILE A 338 -0.68 3.52 38.69
C ILE A 338 -1.34 2.48 39.61
N ASN A 339 -0.53 1.60 40.22
CA ASN A 339 -1.03 0.60 41.19
C ASN A 339 -1.75 1.27 42.36
N ARG A 340 -1.19 2.36 42.91
CA ARG A 340 -1.80 3.11 44.03
C ARG A 340 -3.14 3.72 43.63
N ILE A 341 -3.23 4.30 42.43
CA ILE A 341 -4.50 4.85 41.92
C ILE A 341 -5.57 3.75 41.76
N GLN A 342 -5.18 2.56 41.32
CA GLN A 342 -6.12 1.43 41.20
C GLN A 342 -6.61 0.96 42.57
N GLU A 343 -5.72 0.91 43.59
CA GLU A 343 -6.09 0.61 44.99
C GLU A 343 -7.07 1.65 45.52
N LEU A 344 -6.76 2.95 45.40
CA LEU A 344 -7.60 4.05 45.84
C LEU A 344 -8.98 4.06 45.17
N ASN A 345 -9.04 3.63 43.89
CA ASN A 345 -10.32 3.51 43.23
C ASN A 345 -11.21 2.39 43.78
N GLN A 346 -10.63 1.37 44.40
CA GLN A 346 -11.34 0.25 45.02
C GLN A 346 -11.63 0.47 46.51
N GLU A 347 -10.82 1.32 47.18
CA GLU A 347 -11.03 1.66 48.60
C GLU A 347 -12.30 2.53 48.73
N ARG A 348 -13.21 2.19 49.62
CA ARG A 348 -14.38 3.00 49.92
C ARG A 348 -13.96 4.27 50.67
N ALA A 349 -14.51 5.41 50.27
CA ALA A 349 -14.37 6.64 51.05
C ALA A 349 -14.93 6.39 52.46
N ALA A 350 -14.15 6.72 53.50
CA ALA A 350 -14.67 6.65 54.86
C ALA A 350 -15.93 7.50 54.95
N PRO A 351 -17.00 7.04 55.66
CA PRO A 351 -18.22 7.84 55.83
C PRO A 351 -17.87 9.17 56.50
N HIS A 352 -18.25 10.29 55.87
CA HIS A 352 -18.12 11.60 56.46
C HIS A 352 -18.86 11.60 57.79
N THR A 353 -18.12 11.54 58.91
CA THR A 353 -18.68 11.79 60.21
C THR A 353 -19.00 13.29 60.27
N PRO A 354 -20.26 13.73 60.36
CA PRO A 354 -20.57 15.14 60.49
C PRO A 354 -19.98 15.66 61.82
N ILE A 355 -19.11 16.66 61.74
CA ILE A 355 -18.66 17.38 62.90
C ILE A 355 -19.90 18.01 63.54
N ARG A 356 -20.35 17.46 64.66
CA ARG A 356 -21.36 18.08 65.51
C ARG A 356 -20.77 19.35 66.08
N THR A 357 -21.23 20.51 65.62
CA THR A 357 -21.04 21.82 66.28
C THR A 357 -21.92 21.94 67.49
#